data_0eb017ef2c7746c8af42f3b2e6794a4c
#
_entry.id   0eb017ef2c7746c8af42f3b2e6794a4c
#
_cell.length_a   1.000
_cell.length_b   1.000
_cell.length_c   1.000
_cell.angle_alpha   90.00
_cell.angle_beta   90.00
_cell.angle_gamma   90.00
#
_symmetry.space_group_name_H-M   'P 1'
#
loop_
_entity.id
_entity.type
_entity.pdbx_description
1 polymer ?
#
loop_
_entity_poly.entity_id
_entity_poly.type
_entity_poly.pdbx_seq_one_letter_code
_entity_poly.pdbx_strand_id
1 'polypeptide(L)'
;MRKQITELFGLNVYTEKSIFVGEVEDVLIDVDGKKMEAIVVGKLNPELVDIKNYKGLKIPFRIIGSIGDIILIRHLPGAFKGGLEEAE
;
A
#
# COMPACT_ATOMS: atom_id res chain seq x y z
N MET A 1 2.73 3.69 -17.13
CA MET A 1 3.65 3.68 -15.98
C MET A 1 4.75 2.67 -16.22
N ARG A 2 5.99 3.11 -16.07
CA ARG A 2 7.14 2.23 -16.24
C ARG A 2 8.06 2.35 -15.02
N LYS A 3 7.83 1.48 -14.06
CA LYS A 3 8.70 1.39 -12.89
C LYS A 3 9.04 -0.08 -12.67
N GLN A 4 10.30 -0.34 -12.39
CA GLN A 4 10.69 -1.69 -12.01
C GLN A 4 10.21 -1.95 -10.59
N ILE A 5 9.91 -3.21 -10.28
CA ILE A 5 9.40 -3.59 -8.97
C ILE A 5 10.36 -3.15 -7.86
N THR A 6 11.68 -3.26 -8.10
CA THR A 6 12.66 -2.85 -7.11
C THR A 6 12.61 -1.36 -6.77
N GLU A 7 12.08 -0.54 -7.67
CA GLU A 7 11.94 0.90 -7.44
C GLU A 7 10.77 1.23 -6.53
N LEU A 8 9.88 0.28 -6.28
CA LEU A 8 8.73 0.49 -5.41
C LEU A 8 9.08 0.40 -3.94
N PHE A 9 10.13 -0.38 -3.60
CA PHE A 9 10.53 -0.53 -2.21
C PHE A 9 10.96 0.81 -1.63
N GLY A 10 10.45 1.12 -0.46
CA GLY A 10 10.80 2.35 0.24
C GLY A 10 10.00 3.58 -0.17
N LEU A 11 9.16 3.48 -1.19
CA LEU A 11 8.32 4.61 -1.56
C LEU A 11 7.28 4.90 -0.49
N ASN A 12 7.04 6.17 -0.24
CA ASN A 12 5.97 6.57 0.65
C ASN A 12 4.62 6.40 -0.02
N VAL A 13 3.63 6.01 0.75
CA VAL A 13 2.26 5.80 0.27
C VAL A 13 1.36 6.85 0.90
N TYR A 14 0.60 7.55 0.08
CA TYR A 14 -0.38 8.55 0.50
C TYR A 14 -1.74 8.22 -0.10
N THR A 15 -2.81 8.63 0.58
CA THR A 15 -4.13 8.60 -0.05
C THR A 15 -4.25 9.76 -1.04
N GLU A 16 -5.25 9.70 -1.92
CA GLU A 16 -5.53 10.80 -2.84
C GLU A 16 -5.94 12.10 -2.12
N LYS A 17 -6.20 12.01 -0.81
CA LYS A 17 -6.45 13.19 0.03
C LYS A 17 -5.19 13.67 0.74
N SER A 18 -4.04 13.17 0.31
CA SER A 18 -2.73 13.56 0.84
C SER A 18 -2.46 13.12 2.28
N ILE A 19 -3.13 12.08 2.73
CA ILE A 19 -2.90 11.50 4.06
C ILE A 19 -1.83 10.42 3.95
N PHE A 20 -0.76 10.54 4.73
CA PHE A 20 0.31 9.55 4.75
C PHE A 20 -0.19 8.22 5.30
N VAL A 21 0.12 7.14 4.59
CA VAL A 21 -0.27 5.78 4.98
C VAL A 21 0.91 5.01 5.57
N GLY A 22 2.02 5.01 4.88
CA GLY A 22 3.20 4.26 5.30
C GLY A 22 4.21 4.17 4.16
N GLU A 23 5.07 3.16 4.22
CA GLU A 23 6.16 2.96 3.29
C GLU A 23 6.11 1.54 2.74
N VAL A 24 6.36 1.38 1.44
CA VAL A 24 6.34 0.06 0.81
C VAL A 24 7.48 -0.80 1.35
N GLU A 25 7.13 -1.95 1.90
CA GLU A 25 8.09 -2.93 2.41
C GLU A 25 8.22 -4.14 1.49
N ASP A 26 7.16 -4.47 0.75
CA ASP A 26 7.17 -5.65 -0.09
C ASP A 26 6.16 -5.49 -1.22
N VAL A 27 6.29 -6.34 -2.23
CA VAL A 27 5.39 -6.37 -3.37
C VAL A 27 4.98 -7.82 -3.60
N LEU A 28 3.67 -8.06 -3.71
CA LEU A 28 3.13 -9.38 -3.97
C LEU A 28 2.79 -9.50 -5.45
N ILE A 29 3.28 -10.56 -6.07
CA ILE A 29 3.13 -10.76 -7.50
C ILE A 29 2.31 -12.02 -7.76
N ASP A 30 1.34 -11.89 -8.66
CA ASP A 30 0.62 -13.04 -9.19
C ASP A 30 1.47 -13.65 -10.30
N VAL A 31 2.11 -14.76 -10.01
CA VAL A 31 3.02 -15.43 -10.94
C VAL A 31 2.27 -15.94 -12.17
N ASP A 32 1.09 -16.49 -11.98
CA ASP A 32 0.30 -17.01 -13.08
C ASP A 32 -0.21 -15.90 -13.99
N GLY A 33 -0.69 -14.81 -13.40
CA GLY A 33 -1.15 -13.64 -14.15
C GLY A 33 -0.04 -12.72 -14.59
N LYS A 34 1.18 -12.93 -14.11
CA LYS A 34 2.37 -12.12 -14.44
C LYS A 34 2.15 -10.63 -14.17
N LYS A 35 1.51 -10.33 -13.04
CA LYS A 35 1.18 -8.95 -12.68
C LYS A 35 1.31 -8.75 -11.19
N MET A 36 1.42 -7.47 -10.79
CA MET A 36 1.42 -7.10 -9.38
C MET A 36 0.03 -7.31 -8.79
N GLU A 37 -0.04 -8.06 -7.70
CA GLU A 37 -1.29 -8.30 -7.00
C GLU A 37 -1.55 -7.23 -5.94
N ALA A 38 -0.53 -6.92 -5.14
CA ALA A 38 -0.66 -6.01 -4.03
C ALA A 38 0.70 -5.49 -3.59
N ILE A 39 0.68 -4.43 -2.79
CA ILE A 39 1.88 -3.98 -2.07
C ILE A 39 1.65 -4.21 -0.58
N VAL A 40 2.74 -4.41 0.15
CA VAL A 40 2.72 -4.48 1.60
C VAL A 40 3.34 -3.20 2.12
N VAL A 41 2.59 -2.49 2.94
CA VAL A 41 3.00 -1.19 3.48
C VAL A 41 3.28 -1.34 4.97
N GLY A 42 4.47 -0.93 5.38
CA GLY A 42 4.86 -0.90 6.78
C GLY A 42 5.05 0.52 7.27
N LYS A 43 5.64 0.68 8.44
CA LYS A 43 5.83 1.99 9.09
C LYS A 43 4.55 2.80 9.05
N LEU A 44 3.45 2.14 9.42
CA LEU A 44 2.11 2.68 9.25
C LEU A 44 1.88 3.93 10.08
N ASN A 45 1.11 4.87 9.52
CA ASN A 45 0.70 6.08 10.21
C ASN A 45 -0.28 5.71 11.33
N PRO A 46 0.08 5.93 12.61
CA PRO A 46 -0.78 5.53 13.72
C PRO A 46 -2.09 6.32 13.81
N GLU A 47 -2.16 7.48 13.16
CA GLU A 47 -3.39 8.25 13.12
C GLU A 47 -4.40 7.67 12.16
N LEU A 48 -3.94 6.87 11.20
CA LEU A 48 -4.80 6.29 10.17
C LEU A 48 -5.09 4.82 10.43
N VAL A 49 -4.13 4.09 10.95
CA VAL A 49 -4.19 2.65 11.14
C VAL A 49 -3.87 2.31 12.60
N ASP A 50 -4.59 1.36 13.18
CA ASP A 50 -4.29 0.87 14.51
C ASP A 50 -3.05 -0.01 14.45
N ILE A 51 -1.88 0.59 14.73
CA ILE A 51 -0.60 -0.10 14.65
C ILE A 51 -0.43 -1.21 15.69
N LYS A 52 -1.30 -1.26 16.70
CA LYS A 52 -1.27 -2.36 17.67
C LYS A 52 -1.81 -3.65 17.06
N ASN A 53 -2.70 -3.52 16.09
CA ASN A 53 -3.32 -4.66 15.42
C ASN A 53 -2.69 -4.96 14.07
N TYR A 54 -1.94 -4.02 13.48
CA TYR A 54 -1.35 -4.21 12.16
C TYR A 54 0.15 -4.02 12.19
N LYS A 55 0.89 -5.02 11.72
CA LYS A 55 2.34 -4.92 11.51
C LYS A 55 2.65 -4.42 10.12
N GLY A 56 1.79 -4.73 9.18
CA GLY A 56 1.85 -4.27 7.81
C GLY A 56 0.46 -4.28 7.24
N LEU A 57 0.28 -3.62 6.13
CA LEU A 57 -1.02 -3.48 5.48
C LEU A 57 -0.89 -3.90 4.03
N LYS A 58 -1.71 -4.87 3.62
CA LYS A 58 -1.75 -5.34 2.25
C LYS A 58 -2.72 -4.46 1.46
N ILE A 59 -2.22 -3.77 0.45
CA ILE A 59 -3.01 -2.88 -0.39
C ILE A 59 -3.12 -3.49 -1.79
N PRO A 60 -4.32 -3.88 -2.23
CA PRO A 60 -4.51 -4.45 -3.57
C PRO A 60 -4.14 -3.45 -4.66
N PHE A 61 -3.59 -3.95 -5.74
CA PHE A 61 -3.18 -3.10 -6.86
C PHE A 61 -4.35 -2.28 -7.42
N ARG A 62 -5.57 -2.82 -7.37
CA ARG A 62 -6.75 -2.15 -7.92
C ARG A 62 -7.07 -0.80 -7.27
N ILE A 63 -6.58 -0.57 -6.04
CA ILE A 63 -6.82 0.70 -5.36
C ILE A 63 -5.63 1.66 -5.45
N ILE A 64 -4.57 1.26 -6.13
CA ILE A 64 -3.45 2.15 -6.40
C ILE A 64 -3.84 3.05 -7.56
N GLY A 65 -3.84 4.35 -7.32
CA GLY A 65 -4.22 5.33 -8.33
C GLY A 65 -3.07 5.74 -9.22
N SER A 66 -1.89 5.94 -8.64
CA SER A 66 -0.71 6.32 -9.42
C SER A 66 0.55 5.95 -8.65
N ILE A 67 1.62 5.76 -9.41
CA ILE A 67 2.96 5.46 -8.88
C ILE A 67 3.94 6.40 -9.56
N GLY A 68 4.68 7.14 -8.75
CA GLY A 68 5.72 8.04 -9.22
C GLY A 68 6.81 8.08 -8.17
N ASP A 69 7.17 9.25 -7.69
CA ASP A 69 8.09 9.40 -6.56
C ASP A 69 7.43 8.96 -5.26
N ILE A 70 6.11 8.94 -5.25
CA ILE A 70 5.29 8.40 -4.16
C ILE A 70 4.21 7.54 -4.79
N ILE A 71 3.50 6.78 -3.95
CA ILE A 71 2.35 6.00 -4.38
C ILE A 71 1.10 6.67 -3.84
N LEU A 72 0.12 6.89 -4.71
CA LEU A 72 -1.18 7.41 -4.31
C LEU A 72 -2.20 6.30 -4.41
N ILE A 73 -2.96 6.11 -3.35
CA ILE A 73 -4.05 5.13 -3.31
C ILE A 73 -5.38 5.85 -3.15
N ARG A 74 -6.45 5.18 -3.56
CA ARG A 74 -7.78 5.73 -3.41
C ARG A 74 -8.13 5.87 -1.93
N HIS A 75 -8.84 6.94 -1.61
CA HIS A 75 -9.36 7.11 -0.27
C HIS A 75 -10.63 6.28 -0.14
N LEU A 76 -10.56 5.25 0.73
CA LEU A 76 -11.70 4.37 0.99
C LEU A 76 -12.10 4.52 2.45
N PRO A 77 -13.19 5.23 2.75
CA PRO A 77 -13.63 5.41 4.12
C PRO A 77 -13.81 4.07 4.82
N GLY A 78 -13.20 3.93 6.00
CA GLY A 78 -13.28 2.71 6.78
C GLY A 78 -12.35 1.59 6.35
N ALA A 79 -11.62 1.72 5.24
CA ALA A 79 -10.74 0.68 4.75
C ALA A 79 -9.65 0.30 5.75
N PHE A 80 -9.11 1.29 6.44
CA PHE A 80 -8.02 1.06 7.39
C PHE A 80 -8.51 0.63 8.78
N LYS A 81 -9.82 0.46 8.92
CA LYS A 81 -10.42 0.00 10.17
C LYS A 81 -11.07 -1.38 10.00
N GLY A 82 -10.45 -2.22 9.16
CA GLY A 82 -10.92 -3.56 8.90
C GLY A 82 -11.27 -3.85 7.44
N GLY A 83 -11.18 -2.84 6.55
CA GLY A 83 -11.47 -3.03 5.12
C GLY A 83 -10.30 -3.56 4.30
N LEU A 84 -9.09 -3.55 4.86
CA LEU A 84 -7.89 -4.09 4.23
C LEU A 84 -7.29 -5.17 5.10
N GLU A 85 -6.63 -6.13 4.47
CA GLU A 85 -6.04 -7.24 5.18
C GLU A 85 -4.72 -6.85 5.85
N GLU A 86 -4.49 -7.41 7.04
CA GLU A 86 -3.19 -7.33 7.67
C GLU A 86 -2.21 -8.19 6.89
N ALA A 87 -1.00 -7.69 6.68
CA ALA A 87 0.09 -8.44 6.05
C ALA A 87 0.95 -9.07 7.13
N GLU A 88 1.25 -10.34 6.94
CA GLU A 88 2.13 -11.07 7.86
C GLU A 88 3.56 -11.07 7.37
#